data_7dd06e140070f5546a6162d5f901c70f
#
_entry.id   7dd06e140070f5546a6162d5f901c70f
#
_cell.length_a   1.000
_cell.length_b   1.000
_cell.length_c   1.000
_cell.angle_alpha   90.00
_cell.angle_beta   90.00
_cell.angle_gamma   90.00
#
_symmetry.space_group_name_H-M   'P 1'
#
loop_
_entity.id
_entity.type
_entity.pdbx_description
1 polymer ?
#
loop_
_entity_poly.entity_id
_entity_poly.type
_entity_poly.pdbx_seq_one_letter_code
_entity_poly.pdbx_strand_id
1 'polypeptide(L)'
;MKAKQNYLKQKALLVFSMCTFFLYFSTAHAQKKRPVKKAVPLDSIRLSDPAILADSKTNMYYMTGTGGLLWKSKDLKLWNGPYDVAQTNPNSWMGANPMIWAAELHLYKNKYYYFATFTNKKKIIDTVAGIPIERRASHILVSNNAQGPYIPMKDDIYLPADKPTLDGTFWVDKNGKPYMIYCYEWLQNGNGTMEKIELKPDLSGSIGEGKLLFKASDSPWSREKDANNNDKPNKVTDGPYLFNTGSGRLGMIWTSWIYDVYTQGVAYSESGTLDGPWIQEKDPITRPNFGHGMLFKTFEGKWLMSVHSHRKAGDKTVRIPKLFEVDLSGDKLVVIKPYLP
;
A
#
# COMPACT_ATOMS: atom_id res chain seq x y z
N MET A 1 -53.68 31.10 52.80
CA MET A 1 -53.48 31.52 51.41
C MET A 1 -52.00 31.60 50.95
N LYS A 2 -51.03 31.76 51.82
CA LYS A 2 -49.58 31.87 51.43
C LYS A 2 -48.89 30.53 51.06
N ALA A 3 -49.38 29.38 51.46
CA ALA A 3 -48.76 28.07 51.18
C ALA A 3 -49.03 27.51 49.76
N LYS A 4 -50.14 27.93 49.16
CA LYS A 4 -50.47 27.50 47.76
C LYS A 4 -49.73 28.24 46.69
N GLN A 5 -49.25 29.45 46.97
CA GLN A 5 -48.48 30.24 45.98
C GLN A 5 -47.02 29.76 45.82
N ASN A 6 -46.42 29.19 46.86
CA ASN A 6 -45.05 28.67 46.80
C ASN A 6 -44.94 27.33 46.08
N TYR A 7 -46.00 26.52 46.08
CA TYR A 7 -46.01 25.21 45.40
C TYR A 7 -46.11 25.37 43.87
N LEU A 8 -46.78 26.42 43.39
CA LEU A 8 -46.89 26.70 41.98
C LEU A 8 -45.61 27.35 41.39
N LYS A 9 -44.84 28.08 42.20
CA LYS A 9 -43.55 28.66 41.77
C LYS A 9 -42.43 27.61 41.69
N GLN A 10 -42.47 26.57 42.52
CA GLN A 10 -41.47 25.46 42.42
C GLN A 10 -41.72 24.54 41.25
N LYS A 11 -42.98 24.35 40.79
CA LYS A 11 -43.25 23.53 39.57
C LYS A 11 -42.92 24.26 38.26
N ALA A 12 -42.96 25.60 38.26
CA ALA A 12 -42.58 26.38 37.07
C ALA A 12 -41.05 26.44 36.84
N LEU A 13 -40.22 26.21 37.88
CA LEU A 13 -38.78 26.20 37.79
C LEU A 13 -38.21 24.81 37.37
N LEU A 14 -38.99 23.73 37.50
CA LEU A 14 -38.56 22.36 37.19
C LEU A 14 -38.89 21.94 35.75
N VAL A 15 -39.67 22.71 35.01
CA VAL A 15 -40.05 22.42 33.62
C VAL A 15 -39.16 23.19 32.62
N PHE A 16 -38.38 24.19 33.09
CA PHE A 16 -37.47 24.95 32.19
C PHE A 16 -36.04 24.46 32.19
N SER A 17 -35.71 23.40 32.97
CA SER A 17 -34.34 22.84 33.08
C SER A 17 -34.14 21.51 32.32
N MET A 18 -35.04 21.12 31.42
CA MET A 18 -34.94 19.81 30.76
C MET A 18 -35.08 19.84 29.22
N CYS A 19 -34.79 20.97 28.61
CA CYS A 19 -34.73 21.08 27.15
C CYS A 19 -33.53 21.86 26.62
N THR A 20 -32.39 21.78 27.30
CA THR A 20 -31.09 22.07 26.63
C THR A 20 -30.56 20.75 26.13
N PHE A 21 -31.22 20.21 25.11
CA PHE A 21 -30.63 19.22 24.21
C PHE A 21 -29.42 19.90 23.56
N PHE A 22 -28.23 19.48 23.96
CA PHE A 22 -26.99 19.76 23.27
C PHE A 22 -27.15 19.29 21.81
N LEU A 23 -27.48 20.20 20.92
CA LEU A 23 -27.22 20.05 19.50
C LEU A 23 -25.68 20.10 19.35
N TYR A 24 -25.01 18.96 19.56
CA TYR A 24 -23.70 18.73 18.99
C TYR A 24 -23.90 18.75 17.47
N PHE A 25 -23.78 19.92 16.87
CA PHE A 25 -23.47 20.01 15.47
C PHE A 25 -22.09 19.35 15.30
N SER A 26 -22.10 18.06 15.02
CA SER A 26 -20.98 17.45 14.33
C SER A 26 -20.83 18.25 13.03
N THR A 27 -19.90 19.18 13.01
CA THR A 27 -19.40 19.74 11.76
C THR A 27 -18.68 18.59 11.05
N ALA A 28 -19.48 17.76 10.40
CA ALA A 28 -18.97 16.87 9.39
C ALA A 28 -18.30 17.80 8.38
N HIS A 29 -16.97 17.85 8.38
CA HIS A 29 -16.22 18.45 7.32
C HIS A 29 -16.62 17.68 6.06
N ALA A 30 -17.54 18.24 5.30
CA ALA A 30 -17.94 17.69 4.01
C ALA A 30 -16.68 17.69 3.14
N GLN A 31 -16.04 16.54 3.08
CA GLN A 31 -14.92 16.31 2.19
C GLN A 31 -15.43 16.65 0.79
N LYS A 32 -14.85 17.68 0.16
CA LYS A 32 -15.22 18.09 -1.20
C LYS A 32 -15.07 16.87 -2.10
N LYS A 33 -16.19 16.20 -2.42
CA LYS A 33 -16.20 15.08 -3.36
C LYS A 33 -15.62 15.59 -4.67
N ARG A 34 -14.47 15.08 -5.07
CA ARG A 34 -13.91 15.37 -6.39
C ARG A 34 -14.95 14.94 -7.44
N PRO A 35 -15.19 15.76 -8.48
CA PRO A 35 -16.12 15.36 -9.52
C PRO A 35 -15.66 14.04 -10.15
N VAL A 36 -16.56 13.07 -10.23
CA VAL A 36 -16.31 11.79 -10.89
C VAL A 36 -16.05 12.07 -12.36
N LYS A 37 -14.82 11.87 -12.80
CA LYS A 37 -14.48 12.02 -14.22
C LYS A 37 -15.18 10.93 -15.02
N LYS A 38 -15.50 11.25 -16.30
CA LYS A 38 -15.92 10.24 -17.28
C LYS A 38 -14.92 9.09 -17.30
N ALA A 39 -15.40 7.86 -17.49
CA ALA A 39 -14.55 6.68 -17.62
C ALA A 39 -13.42 6.90 -18.64
N VAL A 40 -12.20 6.54 -18.29
CA VAL A 40 -11.01 6.75 -19.11
C VAL A 40 -10.28 5.43 -19.37
N PRO A 41 -9.60 5.29 -20.52
CA PRO A 41 -8.75 4.14 -20.77
C PRO A 41 -7.60 4.05 -19.76
N LEU A 42 -7.12 2.82 -19.50
CA LEU A 42 -6.00 2.56 -18.56
C LEU A 42 -4.77 3.43 -18.87
N ASP A 43 -4.41 3.57 -20.14
CA ASP A 43 -3.25 4.34 -20.60
C ASP A 43 -3.36 5.86 -20.37
N SER A 44 -4.56 6.35 -20.07
CA SER A 44 -4.81 7.76 -19.74
C SER A 44 -4.65 8.06 -18.25
N ILE A 45 -4.52 7.02 -17.42
CA ILE A 45 -4.36 7.16 -15.98
C ILE A 45 -2.88 7.42 -15.68
N ARG A 46 -2.61 8.41 -14.85
CA ARG A 46 -1.28 8.68 -14.30
C ARG A 46 -1.25 8.17 -12.87
N LEU A 47 -0.61 7.04 -12.68
CA LEU A 47 -0.55 6.34 -11.40
C LEU A 47 0.76 5.58 -11.29
N SER A 48 1.46 5.78 -10.16
CA SER A 48 2.56 4.93 -9.73
C SER A 48 2.01 3.76 -8.92
N ASP A 49 2.75 2.64 -8.92
CA ASP A 49 2.56 1.53 -8.00
C ASP A 49 1.13 0.94 -8.08
N PRO A 50 0.63 0.62 -9.30
CA PRO A 50 -0.75 0.19 -9.48
C PRO A 50 -0.99 -1.20 -8.89
N ALA A 51 -1.82 -1.27 -7.84
CA ALA A 51 -2.31 -2.49 -7.23
C ALA A 51 -3.75 -2.75 -7.66
N ILE A 52 -4.06 -3.95 -8.13
CA ILE A 52 -5.40 -4.30 -8.60
C ILE A 52 -5.98 -5.46 -7.79
N LEU A 53 -7.12 -5.22 -7.16
CA LEU A 53 -7.96 -6.23 -6.56
C LEU A 53 -9.09 -6.61 -7.52
N ALA A 54 -9.17 -7.88 -7.93
CA ALA A 54 -10.33 -8.46 -8.60
C ALA A 54 -11.32 -8.94 -7.54
N ASP A 55 -12.39 -8.21 -7.32
CA ASP A 55 -13.36 -8.50 -6.27
C ASP A 55 -14.57 -9.25 -6.83
N SER A 56 -14.63 -10.55 -6.59
CA SER A 56 -15.75 -11.41 -7.03
C SER A 56 -17.09 -11.09 -6.37
N LYS A 57 -17.08 -10.43 -5.19
CA LYS A 57 -18.33 -10.05 -4.52
C LYS A 57 -19.09 -8.95 -5.27
N THR A 58 -18.35 -8.01 -5.88
CA THR A 58 -18.91 -6.88 -6.61
C THR A 58 -18.79 -7.04 -8.12
N ASN A 59 -18.07 -8.06 -8.59
CA ASN A 59 -17.68 -8.28 -9.98
C ASN A 59 -17.03 -7.04 -10.60
N MET A 60 -16.06 -6.46 -9.84
CA MET A 60 -15.34 -5.24 -10.19
C MET A 60 -13.84 -5.40 -9.92
N TYR A 61 -13.06 -4.77 -10.76
CA TYR A 61 -11.63 -4.51 -10.51
C TYR A 61 -11.48 -3.17 -9.82
N TYR A 62 -10.71 -3.14 -8.74
CA TYR A 62 -10.37 -1.93 -8.00
C TYR A 62 -8.87 -1.71 -8.08
N MET A 63 -8.44 -0.55 -8.55
CA MET A 63 -7.03 -0.18 -8.68
C MET A 63 -6.71 0.98 -7.75
N THR A 64 -5.65 0.84 -6.98
CA THR A 64 -5.07 1.87 -6.14
C THR A 64 -3.58 2.02 -6.46
N GLY A 65 -2.89 2.90 -5.77
CA GLY A 65 -1.45 3.14 -5.91
C GLY A 65 -1.03 4.42 -5.20
N THR A 66 0.11 4.97 -5.57
CA THR A 66 0.60 6.23 -5.01
C THR A 66 -0.38 7.39 -5.24
N GLY A 67 -0.61 8.18 -4.19
CA GLY A 67 -1.66 9.19 -4.10
C GLY A 67 -2.92 8.69 -3.40
N GLY A 68 -3.04 7.38 -3.16
CA GLY A 68 -4.09 6.78 -2.34
C GLY A 68 -5.49 6.77 -2.94
N LEU A 69 -5.62 7.12 -4.22
CA LEU A 69 -6.91 7.23 -4.90
C LEU A 69 -7.34 5.89 -5.48
N LEU A 70 -8.64 5.64 -5.47
CA LEU A 70 -9.27 4.44 -6.02
C LEU A 70 -9.81 4.68 -7.43
N TRP A 71 -9.53 3.72 -8.31
CA TRP A 71 -10.15 3.57 -9.61
C TRP A 71 -10.92 2.26 -9.67
N LYS A 72 -12.00 2.18 -10.45
CA LYS A 72 -12.77 0.94 -10.61
C LYS A 72 -13.13 0.68 -12.08
N SER A 73 -13.08 -0.60 -12.45
CA SER A 73 -13.38 -1.09 -13.81
C SER A 73 -14.16 -2.40 -13.77
N LYS A 74 -14.93 -2.68 -14.82
CA LYS A 74 -15.57 -3.99 -15.04
C LYS A 74 -14.77 -4.88 -15.98
N ASP A 75 -13.92 -4.29 -16.82
CA ASP A 75 -13.33 -4.93 -17.99
C ASP A 75 -11.83 -4.66 -18.14
N LEU A 76 -11.21 -4.01 -17.17
CA LEU A 76 -9.81 -3.54 -17.20
C LEU A 76 -9.52 -2.49 -18.29
N LYS A 77 -10.44 -2.20 -19.21
CA LYS A 77 -10.31 -1.25 -20.33
C LYS A 77 -10.64 0.17 -19.89
N LEU A 78 -11.85 0.34 -19.35
CA LEU A 78 -12.39 1.63 -18.95
C LEU A 78 -12.47 1.73 -17.43
N TRP A 79 -11.89 2.79 -16.89
CA TRP A 79 -11.77 3.03 -15.46
C TRP A 79 -12.50 4.28 -15.02
N ASN A 80 -13.33 4.15 -14.01
CA ASN A 80 -14.01 5.25 -13.33
C ASN A 80 -13.23 5.67 -12.10
N GLY A 81 -13.06 6.97 -11.89
CA GLY A 81 -12.32 7.54 -10.76
C GLY A 81 -11.67 8.88 -11.16
N PRO A 82 -10.72 9.35 -10.33
CA PRO A 82 -10.33 8.79 -9.05
C PRO A 82 -11.31 9.14 -7.91
N TYR A 83 -11.39 8.24 -6.91
CA TYR A 83 -12.19 8.42 -5.70
C TYR A 83 -11.26 8.56 -4.49
N ASP A 84 -11.55 9.50 -3.61
CA ASP A 84 -10.93 9.56 -2.28
C ASP A 84 -11.60 8.51 -1.39
N VAL A 85 -10.81 7.59 -0.85
CA VAL A 85 -11.33 6.46 -0.07
C VAL A 85 -10.69 6.31 1.30
N ALA A 86 -9.49 6.87 1.51
CA ALA A 86 -8.78 6.80 2.77
C ALA A 86 -9.15 7.99 3.67
N GLN A 87 -9.53 7.71 4.91
CA GLN A 87 -9.81 8.71 5.93
C GLN A 87 -8.89 8.49 7.12
N THR A 88 -8.00 9.44 7.39
CA THR A 88 -7.05 9.38 8.49
C THR A 88 -7.41 10.37 9.59
N ASN A 89 -7.03 10.07 10.82
CA ASN A 89 -7.16 11.00 11.93
C ASN A 89 -6.05 12.06 11.82
N PRO A 90 -6.38 13.36 11.71
CA PRO A 90 -5.39 14.42 11.58
C PRO A 90 -4.48 14.57 12.83
N ASN A 91 -4.92 14.08 13.98
CA ASN A 91 -4.16 14.09 15.23
C ASN A 91 -3.29 12.84 15.42
N SER A 92 -3.36 11.86 14.51
CA SER A 92 -2.50 10.68 14.55
C SER A 92 -1.06 11.01 14.13
N TRP A 93 -0.18 10.01 14.25
CA TRP A 93 1.21 10.14 13.79
C TRP A 93 1.34 10.50 12.30
N MET A 94 0.33 10.19 11.48
CA MET A 94 0.31 10.48 10.04
C MET A 94 0.16 11.97 9.75
N GLY A 95 -0.45 12.75 10.68
CA GLY A 95 -0.73 14.16 10.50
C GLY A 95 -1.99 14.44 9.66
N ALA A 96 -2.29 15.72 9.46
CA ALA A 96 -3.55 16.16 8.86
C ALA A 96 -3.69 15.81 7.37
N ASN A 97 -2.58 15.77 6.62
CA ASN A 97 -2.59 15.51 5.18
C ASN A 97 -1.36 14.65 4.83
N PRO A 98 -1.36 13.37 5.19
CA PRO A 98 -0.22 12.50 4.89
C PRO A 98 -0.07 12.33 3.39
N MET A 99 1.18 12.26 2.92
CA MET A 99 1.44 11.75 1.59
C MET A 99 1.23 10.24 1.63
N ILE A 100 0.46 9.70 0.67
CA ILE A 100 0.15 8.28 0.56
C ILE A 100 0.92 7.70 -0.62
N TRP A 101 1.69 6.62 -0.38
CA TRP A 101 2.44 5.89 -1.40
C TRP A 101 1.99 4.44 -1.44
N ALA A 102 2.13 3.82 -2.63
CA ALA A 102 1.97 2.39 -2.89
C ALA A 102 0.76 1.77 -2.14
N ALA A 103 -0.42 2.33 -2.37
CA ALA A 103 -1.63 1.83 -1.73
C ALA A 103 -2.12 0.54 -2.40
N GLU A 104 -2.43 -0.48 -1.60
CA GLU A 104 -2.93 -1.79 -2.02
C GLU A 104 -4.26 -2.12 -1.35
N LEU A 105 -5.12 -2.86 -2.05
CA LEU A 105 -6.35 -3.41 -1.49
C LEU A 105 -6.27 -4.92 -1.35
N HIS A 106 -6.63 -5.40 -0.17
CA HIS A 106 -6.70 -6.82 0.13
C HIS A 106 -8.04 -7.19 0.72
N LEU A 107 -8.61 -8.32 0.28
CA LEU A 107 -9.80 -8.93 0.89
C LEU A 107 -9.36 -10.02 1.85
N TYR A 108 -9.68 -9.87 3.14
CA TYR A 108 -9.37 -10.87 4.16
C TYR A 108 -10.52 -11.00 5.16
N LYS A 109 -10.94 -12.23 5.47
CA LYS A 109 -12.03 -12.52 6.41
C LYS A 109 -13.26 -11.61 6.21
N ASN A 110 -13.69 -11.45 4.96
CA ASN A 110 -14.86 -10.67 4.54
C ASN A 110 -14.77 -9.14 4.73
N LYS A 111 -13.61 -8.61 5.10
CA LYS A 111 -13.33 -7.17 5.17
C LYS A 111 -12.30 -6.77 4.13
N TYR A 112 -12.34 -5.52 3.73
CA TYR A 112 -11.36 -4.92 2.82
C TYR A 112 -10.35 -4.14 3.64
N TYR A 113 -9.07 -4.38 3.34
CA TYR A 113 -7.94 -3.73 4.00
C TYR A 113 -7.16 -2.93 2.98
N TYR A 114 -6.83 -1.73 3.38
CA TYR A 114 -6.06 -0.79 2.59
C TYR A 114 -4.68 -0.66 3.25
N PHE A 115 -3.69 -1.27 2.63
CA PHE A 115 -2.30 -1.17 3.02
C PHE A 115 -1.68 -0.01 2.26
N ALA A 116 -1.01 0.91 2.93
CA ALA A 116 -0.33 2.01 2.27
C ALA A 116 0.79 2.57 3.13
N THR A 117 1.75 3.21 2.50
CA THR A 117 2.77 4.00 3.17
C THR A 117 2.25 5.42 3.40
N PHE A 118 2.25 5.86 4.64
CA PHE A 118 1.89 7.22 5.02
C PHE A 118 3.13 8.00 5.42
N THR A 119 3.30 9.21 4.87
CA THR A 119 4.43 10.10 5.20
C THR A 119 3.91 11.37 5.84
N ASN A 120 4.35 11.63 7.07
CA ASN A 120 4.17 12.91 7.74
C ASN A 120 5.40 13.79 7.54
N LYS A 121 5.36 14.66 6.54
CA LYS A 121 6.47 15.56 6.18
C LYS A 121 6.86 16.55 7.27
N LYS A 122 5.98 16.80 8.23
CA LYS A 122 6.24 17.71 9.35
C LYS A 122 6.97 17.06 10.51
N LYS A 123 7.05 15.73 10.52
CA LYS A 123 7.69 14.97 11.59
C LYS A 123 9.00 14.36 11.09
N ILE A 124 10.11 14.96 11.49
CA ILE A 124 11.45 14.43 11.23
C ILE A 124 11.80 13.45 12.34
N ILE A 125 12.28 12.27 11.94
CA ILE A 125 12.67 11.19 12.85
C ILE A 125 14.20 11.07 12.98
N ASP A 126 14.94 11.55 11.98
CA ASP A 126 16.38 11.47 11.94
C ASP A 126 16.95 12.50 10.95
N THR A 127 18.29 12.66 10.95
CA THR A 127 19.02 13.45 9.95
C THR A 127 20.31 12.72 9.58
N VAL A 128 20.42 12.27 8.35
CA VAL A 128 21.58 11.53 7.84
C VAL A 128 22.28 12.35 6.76
N ALA A 129 23.57 12.63 6.96
CA ALA A 129 24.37 13.45 6.05
C ALA A 129 23.71 14.82 5.72
N GLY A 130 23.05 15.44 6.70
CA GLY A 130 22.34 16.71 6.53
C GLY A 130 20.96 16.62 5.85
N ILE A 131 20.51 15.41 5.47
CA ILE A 131 19.21 15.16 4.86
C ILE A 131 18.21 14.77 5.96
N PRO A 132 17.14 15.56 6.17
CA PRO A 132 16.11 15.19 7.14
C PRO A 132 15.33 13.97 6.66
N ILE A 133 15.12 13.01 7.57
CA ILE A 133 14.33 11.82 7.32
C ILE A 133 12.93 12.03 7.91
N GLU A 134 11.95 12.14 7.03
CA GLU A 134 10.55 12.29 7.40
C GLU A 134 9.98 11.01 8.02
N ARG A 135 9.07 11.14 8.98
CA ARG A 135 8.32 10.00 9.51
C ARG A 135 7.48 9.35 8.41
N ARG A 136 7.83 8.11 8.09
CA ARG A 136 7.17 7.30 7.06
C ARG A 136 6.99 5.88 7.57
N ALA A 137 5.79 5.32 7.35
CA ALA A 137 5.58 3.90 7.63
C ALA A 137 4.37 3.35 6.87
N SER A 138 4.40 2.05 6.60
CA SER A 138 3.23 1.32 6.16
C SER A 138 2.22 1.19 7.29
N HIS A 139 0.94 1.36 6.95
CA HIS A 139 -0.18 1.28 7.89
C HIS A 139 -1.40 0.63 7.23
N ILE A 140 -2.33 0.14 8.06
CA ILE A 140 -3.49 -0.60 7.60
C ILE A 140 -4.77 0.15 7.96
N LEU A 141 -5.61 0.42 6.97
CA LEU A 141 -6.97 0.91 7.15
C LEU A 141 -7.96 -0.19 6.78
N VAL A 142 -9.18 -0.14 7.30
CA VAL A 142 -10.20 -1.17 7.08
C VAL A 142 -11.52 -0.58 6.62
N SER A 143 -12.25 -1.33 5.81
CA SER A 143 -13.63 -1.05 5.41
C SER A 143 -14.44 -2.34 5.26
N ASN A 144 -15.75 -2.24 5.39
CA ASN A 144 -16.66 -3.32 4.99
C ASN A 144 -17.03 -3.25 3.50
N ASN A 145 -16.58 -2.21 2.80
CA ASN A 145 -16.89 -1.98 1.38
C ASN A 145 -15.60 -1.75 0.58
N ALA A 146 -15.46 -2.39 -0.57
CA ALA A 146 -14.31 -2.22 -1.46
C ALA A 146 -14.08 -0.76 -1.91
N GLN A 147 -15.12 0.06 -1.92
CA GLN A 147 -15.05 1.48 -2.27
C GLN A 147 -14.81 2.39 -1.06
N GLY A 148 -14.54 1.83 0.12
CA GLY A 148 -14.34 2.58 1.35
C GLY A 148 -15.66 3.12 1.96
N PRO A 149 -15.59 4.09 2.89
CA PRO A 149 -14.34 4.70 3.35
C PRO A 149 -13.45 3.71 4.12
N TYR A 150 -12.13 3.85 3.96
CA TYR A 150 -11.14 3.11 4.73
C TYR A 150 -10.69 3.97 5.90
N ILE A 151 -10.79 3.44 7.10
CA ILE A 151 -10.43 4.13 8.35
C ILE A 151 -9.38 3.32 9.10
N PRO A 152 -8.45 3.94 9.83
CA PRO A 152 -7.54 3.23 10.72
C PRO A 152 -8.31 2.44 11.78
N MET A 153 -7.93 1.18 12.01
CA MET A 153 -8.45 0.42 13.16
C MET A 153 -7.91 0.99 14.46
N LYS A 154 -6.69 1.51 14.42
CA LYS A 154 -5.99 2.20 15.49
C LYS A 154 -5.14 3.32 14.91
N ASP A 155 -4.85 4.32 15.70
CA ASP A 155 -3.86 5.36 15.37
C ASP A 155 -2.42 4.94 15.75
N ASP A 156 -2.25 3.77 16.36
CA ASP A 156 -0.97 3.19 16.73
C ASP A 156 -0.16 2.79 15.49
N ILE A 157 1.14 2.70 15.67
CA ILE A 157 2.07 2.26 14.63
C ILE A 157 2.12 0.73 14.56
N TYR A 158 2.25 0.21 13.34
CA TYR A 158 2.52 -1.22 13.09
C TYR A 158 4.01 -1.52 13.05
N LEU A 159 4.83 -0.54 12.69
CA LEU A 159 6.26 -0.64 12.45
C LEU A 159 7.02 0.38 13.31
N PRO A 160 8.33 0.17 13.59
CA PRO A 160 9.11 1.04 14.45
C PRO A 160 9.00 2.53 14.08
N ALA A 161 8.86 3.38 15.11
CA ALA A 161 8.62 4.82 14.91
C ALA A 161 9.87 5.59 14.45
N ASP A 162 11.03 5.04 14.68
CA ASP A 162 12.37 5.57 14.38
C ASP A 162 12.93 5.10 13.03
N LYS A 163 12.20 4.23 12.32
CA LYS A 163 12.60 3.71 11.01
C LYS A 163 11.69 4.21 9.89
N PRO A 164 12.23 4.76 8.78
CA PRO A 164 11.45 5.03 7.59
C PRO A 164 11.19 3.71 6.86
N THR A 165 9.94 3.23 6.94
CA THR A 165 9.50 1.98 6.31
C THR A 165 8.46 2.28 5.25
N LEU A 166 8.40 1.46 4.19
CA LEU A 166 7.51 1.70 3.04
C LEU A 166 7.04 0.40 2.39
N ASP A 167 6.02 0.53 1.52
CA ASP A 167 5.52 -0.51 0.62
C ASP A 167 5.13 -1.82 1.31
N GLY A 168 4.45 -1.69 2.45
CA GLY A 168 3.96 -2.85 3.18
C GLY A 168 2.86 -3.57 2.41
N THR A 169 3.09 -4.83 2.05
CA THR A 169 2.11 -5.73 1.42
C THR A 169 1.64 -6.81 2.38
N PHE A 170 0.49 -7.41 2.08
CA PHE A 170 -0.16 -8.41 2.91
C PHE A 170 0.14 -9.83 2.45
N TRP A 171 0.44 -10.71 3.40
CA TRP A 171 0.60 -12.14 3.15
C TRP A 171 0.00 -12.97 4.27
N VAL A 172 -0.59 -14.12 3.91
CA VAL A 172 -1.02 -15.15 4.87
C VAL A 172 -0.23 -16.43 4.57
N ASP A 173 0.48 -16.93 5.56
CA ASP A 173 1.24 -18.15 5.41
C ASP A 173 0.34 -19.42 5.36
N LYS A 174 0.95 -20.57 5.08
CA LYS A 174 0.25 -21.87 5.02
C LYS A 174 -0.42 -22.30 6.34
N ASN A 175 -0.05 -21.69 7.45
CA ASN A 175 -0.63 -21.93 8.77
C ASN A 175 -1.76 -20.95 9.11
N GLY A 176 -2.11 -20.05 8.18
CA GLY A 176 -3.13 -19.03 8.37
C GLY A 176 -2.68 -17.81 9.15
N LYS A 177 -1.37 -17.64 9.40
CA LYS A 177 -0.81 -16.47 10.08
C LYS A 177 -0.65 -15.32 9.11
N PRO A 178 -1.18 -14.13 9.43
CA PRO A 178 -1.02 -12.94 8.62
C PRO A 178 0.30 -12.22 8.90
N TYR A 179 0.89 -11.67 7.86
CA TYR A 179 2.13 -10.90 7.89
C TYR A 179 2.00 -9.61 7.06
N MET A 180 2.79 -8.60 7.42
CA MET A 180 3.15 -7.50 6.55
C MET A 180 4.60 -7.71 6.13
N ILE A 181 4.86 -7.67 4.81
CA ILE A 181 6.21 -7.63 4.24
C ILE A 181 6.43 -6.19 3.80
N TYR A 182 7.56 -5.60 4.14
CA TYR A 182 7.81 -4.19 3.93
C TYR A 182 9.28 -3.90 3.67
N CYS A 183 9.56 -2.72 3.14
CA CYS A 183 10.91 -2.21 2.97
C CYS A 183 11.31 -1.33 4.16
N TYR A 184 12.52 -1.50 4.70
CA TYR A 184 13.18 -0.50 5.51
C TYR A 184 14.15 0.27 4.60
N GLU A 185 13.93 1.56 4.48
CA GLU A 185 14.60 2.43 3.52
C GLU A 185 16.10 2.54 3.81
N TRP A 186 16.90 2.60 2.75
CA TRP A 186 18.36 2.66 2.82
C TRP A 186 18.92 3.95 3.46
N LEU A 187 18.11 4.96 3.66
CA LEU A 187 18.51 6.29 4.12
C LEU A 187 19.28 6.26 5.46
N GLN A 188 18.85 5.43 6.41
CA GLN A 188 19.52 5.32 7.72
C GLN A 188 20.60 4.24 7.76
N ASN A 189 20.36 3.09 7.15
CA ASN A 189 21.24 1.92 7.25
C ASN A 189 22.22 1.75 6.07
N GLY A 190 22.10 2.61 5.04
CA GLY A 190 22.95 2.57 3.86
C GLY A 190 22.65 1.43 2.87
N ASN A 191 21.73 0.52 3.19
CA ASN A 191 21.35 -0.61 2.35
C ASN A 191 19.93 -1.03 2.67
N GLY A 192 18.98 -0.75 1.79
CA GLY A 192 17.57 -1.09 1.97
C GLY A 192 17.38 -2.57 2.25
N THR A 193 16.44 -2.89 3.12
CA THR A 193 16.14 -4.26 3.50
C THR A 193 14.70 -4.60 3.19
N MET A 194 14.47 -5.87 2.86
CA MET A 194 13.15 -6.47 2.83
C MET A 194 12.94 -7.17 4.16
N GLU A 195 11.86 -6.81 4.85
CA GLU A 195 11.56 -7.30 6.20
C GLU A 195 10.13 -7.83 6.27
N LYS A 196 9.86 -8.68 7.27
CA LYS A 196 8.53 -9.16 7.63
C LYS A 196 8.19 -8.87 9.07
N ILE A 197 6.90 -8.66 9.36
CA ILE A 197 6.38 -8.63 10.72
C ILE A 197 5.07 -9.42 10.78
N GLU A 198 4.90 -10.22 11.84
CA GLU A 198 3.64 -10.94 12.07
C GLU A 198 2.55 -9.93 12.48
N LEU A 199 1.35 -10.10 11.94
CA LEU A 199 0.19 -9.31 12.29
C LEU A 199 -0.74 -10.09 13.22
N LYS A 200 -1.53 -9.38 14.01
CA LYS A 200 -2.64 -9.99 14.74
C LYS A 200 -3.65 -10.61 13.77
N PRO A 201 -4.37 -11.67 14.13
CA PRO A 201 -5.32 -12.36 13.24
C PRO A 201 -6.45 -11.49 12.68
N ASP A 202 -6.73 -10.34 13.32
CA ASP A 202 -7.71 -9.35 12.89
C ASP A 202 -7.07 -8.14 12.19
N LEU A 203 -5.74 -8.17 11.99
CA LEU A 203 -4.90 -7.13 11.41
C LEU A 203 -4.89 -5.80 12.21
N SER A 204 -5.31 -5.81 13.47
CA SER A 204 -5.39 -4.60 14.31
C SER A 204 -4.05 -4.15 14.89
N GLY A 205 -2.95 -4.81 14.58
CA GLY A 205 -1.60 -4.49 15.05
C GLY A 205 -0.60 -5.55 14.67
N SER A 206 0.67 -5.27 14.91
CA SER A 206 1.78 -6.21 14.75
C SER A 206 2.06 -7.03 16.01
N ILE A 207 2.79 -8.13 15.87
CA ILE A 207 3.24 -9.02 16.93
C ILE A 207 4.76 -9.15 16.84
N GLY A 208 5.45 -8.83 17.93
CA GLY A 208 6.91 -8.91 18.00
C GLY A 208 7.62 -7.84 17.17
N GLU A 209 8.83 -8.13 16.75
CA GLU A 209 9.69 -7.25 15.98
C GLU A 209 9.77 -7.67 14.52
N GLY A 210 10.12 -6.71 13.65
CA GLY A 210 10.41 -6.97 12.25
C GLY A 210 11.64 -7.87 12.08
N LYS A 211 11.59 -8.79 11.12
CA LYS A 211 12.69 -9.72 10.82
C LYS A 211 13.17 -9.52 9.39
N LEU A 212 14.49 -9.42 9.24
CA LEU A 212 15.16 -9.33 7.94
C LEU A 212 14.88 -10.59 7.10
N LEU A 213 14.55 -10.38 5.83
CA LEU A 213 14.47 -11.42 4.81
C LEU A 213 15.71 -11.40 3.91
N PHE A 214 16.03 -10.24 3.34
CA PHE A 214 17.23 -10.00 2.52
C PHE A 214 17.51 -8.50 2.38
N LYS A 215 18.67 -8.16 1.83
CA LYS A 215 19.11 -6.79 1.55
C LYS A 215 19.09 -6.51 0.05
N ALA A 216 19.00 -5.25 -0.33
CA ALA A 216 19.11 -4.85 -1.73
C ALA A 216 20.41 -5.35 -2.38
N SER A 217 21.52 -5.33 -1.64
CA SER A 217 22.84 -5.79 -2.10
C SER A 217 22.93 -7.29 -2.40
N ASP A 218 21.98 -8.10 -1.92
CA ASP A 218 21.99 -9.55 -2.15
C ASP A 218 21.57 -9.91 -3.59
N SER A 219 21.00 -8.93 -4.32
CA SER A 219 20.58 -9.14 -5.71
C SER A 219 21.73 -8.99 -6.70
N PRO A 220 21.93 -9.95 -7.61
CA PRO A 220 22.96 -9.87 -8.65
C PRO A 220 22.63 -8.87 -9.76
N TRP A 221 21.36 -8.52 -9.96
CA TRP A 221 20.91 -7.62 -11.03
C TRP A 221 20.80 -6.15 -10.59
N SER A 222 20.58 -5.88 -9.29
CA SER A 222 20.40 -4.52 -8.79
C SER A 222 21.77 -3.83 -8.63
N ARG A 223 22.03 -2.80 -9.45
CA ARG A 223 23.35 -2.16 -9.57
C ARG A 223 23.25 -0.65 -9.65
N GLU A 224 24.27 0.03 -9.11
CA GLU A 224 24.52 1.46 -9.31
C GLU A 224 26.02 1.72 -9.54
N LYS A 225 26.39 2.95 -9.91
CA LYS A 225 27.78 3.38 -10.03
C LYS A 225 28.22 4.09 -8.75
N ASP A 226 29.46 3.85 -8.34
CA ASP A 226 30.11 4.65 -7.31
C ASP A 226 30.68 5.96 -7.88
N ALA A 227 31.28 6.77 -7.02
CA ALA A 227 31.89 8.05 -7.42
C ALA A 227 33.03 7.89 -8.44
N ASN A 228 33.65 6.70 -8.53
CA ASN A 228 34.73 6.37 -9.44
C ASN A 228 34.25 5.61 -10.71
N ASN A 229 32.92 5.57 -10.92
CA ASN A 229 32.26 4.86 -12.04
C ASN A 229 32.42 3.32 -11.99
N ASN A 230 32.76 2.74 -10.84
CA ASN A 230 32.77 1.29 -10.65
C ASN A 230 31.36 0.77 -10.33
N ASP A 231 31.09 -0.48 -10.74
CA ASP A 231 29.86 -1.17 -10.39
C ASP A 231 29.82 -1.53 -8.91
N LYS A 232 28.68 -1.27 -8.27
CA LYS A 232 28.36 -1.72 -6.92
C LYS A 232 26.91 -2.11 -6.80
N PRO A 233 26.51 -2.91 -5.79
CA PRO A 233 25.12 -3.19 -5.52
C PRO A 233 24.31 -1.92 -5.29
N ASN A 234 23.11 -1.85 -5.85
CA ASN A 234 22.15 -0.81 -5.49
C ASN A 234 21.64 -1.04 -4.07
N LYS A 235 21.19 0.00 -3.42
CA LYS A 235 20.74 -0.02 -2.02
C LYS A 235 19.23 0.15 -1.84
N VAL A 236 18.47 0.28 -2.94
CA VAL A 236 17.03 0.49 -2.90
C VAL A 236 16.30 -0.85 -2.90
N THR A 237 15.38 -1.04 -1.95
CA THR A 237 14.33 -2.05 -1.98
C THR A 237 12.98 -1.38 -2.09
N ASP A 238 12.10 -1.87 -2.98
CA ASP A 238 10.82 -1.25 -3.30
C ASP A 238 9.78 -2.34 -3.63
N GLY A 239 8.49 -2.10 -3.37
CA GLY A 239 7.36 -2.87 -3.85
C GLY A 239 7.42 -4.38 -3.70
N PRO A 240 7.53 -4.96 -2.50
CA PRO A 240 7.44 -6.40 -2.32
C PRO A 240 6.05 -6.92 -2.65
N TYR A 241 5.97 -8.05 -3.33
CA TYR A 241 4.71 -8.76 -3.54
C TYR A 241 4.94 -10.28 -3.58
N LEU A 242 4.24 -11.03 -2.73
CA LEU A 242 4.41 -12.47 -2.61
C LEU A 242 3.43 -13.25 -3.47
N PHE A 243 3.87 -14.42 -3.92
CA PHE A 243 3.06 -15.35 -4.69
C PHE A 243 3.53 -16.79 -4.49
N ASN A 244 2.65 -17.75 -4.79
CA ASN A 244 3.03 -19.13 -4.96
C ASN A 244 2.98 -19.51 -6.44
N THR A 245 3.95 -20.28 -6.88
CA THR A 245 3.95 -20.91 -8.21
C THR A 245 3.04 -22.13 -8.23
N GLY A 246 2.79 -22.70 -9.41
CA GLY A 246 2.02 -23.91 -9.58
C GLY A 246 2.65 -25.14 -8.90
N SER A 247 3.97 -25.18 -8.77
CA SER A 247 4.67 -26.20 -7.98
C SER A 247 4.63 -25.96 -6.46
N GLY A 248 4.03 -24.85 -6.00
CA GLY A 248 3.95 -24.47 -4.60
C GLY A 248 5.17 -23.72 -4.05
N ARG A 249 6.09 -23.31 -4.90
CA ARG A 249 7.27 -22.53 -4.51
C ARG A 249 6.86 -21.10 -4.13
N LEU A 250 7.33 -20.60 -2.98
CA LEU A 250 7.09 -19.25 -2.54
C LEU A 250 8.06 -18.29 -3.22
N GLY A 251 7.52 -17.30 -3.94
CA GLY A 251 8.27 -16.23 -4.58
C GLY A 251 7.88 -14.86 -4.06
N MET A 252 8.79 -13.90 -4.24
CA MET A 252 8.59 -12.48 -3.97
C MET A 252 9.08 -11.67 -5.15
N ILE A 253 8.17 -10.92 -5.80
CA ILE A 253 8.55 -9.83 -6.71
C ILE A 253 9.00 -8.66 -5.86
N TRP A 254 10.05 -7.97 -6.27
CA TRP A 254 10.47 -6.72 -5.66
C TRP A 254 11.21 -5.85 -6.69
N THR A 255 11.37 -4.57 -6.41
CA THR A 255 11.86 -3.58 -7.36
C THR A 255 13.10 -2.88 -6.83
N SER A 256 13.99 -2.54 -7.75
CA SER A 256 15.19 -1.73 -7.53
C SER A 256 15.62 -1.05 -8.82
N TRP A 257 16.87 -0.63 -8.89
CA TRP A 257 17.45 0.05 -10.03
C TRP A 257 18.63 -0.74 -10.59
N ILE A 258 18.76 -0.69 -11.92
CA ILE A 258 19.99 -1.03 -12.62
C ILE A 258 20.52 0.28 -13.20
N TYR A 259 21.50 0.87 -12.51
CA TYR A 259 21.97 2.24 -12.75
C TYR A 259 20.80 3.24 -12.60
N ASP A 260 20.34 3.84 -13.69
CA ASP A 260 19.23 4.79 -13.77
C ASP A 260 17.90 4.17 -14.24
N VAL A 261 17.88 2.85 -14.43
CA VAL A 261 16.73 2.11 -14.94
C VAL A 261 15.98 1.42 -13.82
N TYR A 262 14.72 1.81 -13.62
CA TYR A 262 13.81 1.18 -12.65
C TYR A 262 13.32 -0.17 -13.22
N THR A 263 13.47 -1.24 -12.45
CA THR A 263 13.09 -2.59 -12.87
C THR A 263 12.80 -3.48 -11.67
N GLN A 264 12.24 -4.65 -11.91
CA GLN A 264 11.94 -5.62 -10.86
C GLN A 264 12.47 -7.00 -11.17
N GLY A 265 12.82 -7.72 -10.10
CA GLY A 265 13.24 -9.10 -10.13
C GLY A 265 12.40 -9.96 -9.18
N VAL A 266 12.83 -11.19 -9.02
CA VAL A 266 12.18 -12.17 -8.14
C VAL A 266 13.22 -12.80 -7.23
N ALA A 267 12.84 -12.99 -5.98
CA ALA A 267 13.50 -13.88 -5.05
C ALA A 267 12.59 -15.06 -4.73
N TYR A 268 13.16 -16.26 -4.54
CA TYR A 268 12.43 -17.46 -4.14
C TYR A 268 12.93 -17.97 -2.80
N SER A 269 11.99 -18.38 -1.94
CA SER A 269 12.33 -19.02 -0.68
C SER A 269 12.71 -20.50 -0.92
N GLU A 270 13.85 -20.92 -0.45
CA GLU A 270 14.27 -22.35 -0.50
C GLU A 270 13.44 -23.22 0.43
N SER A 271 13.10 -22.72 1.62
CA SER A 271 12.27 -23.48 2.57
C SER A 271 10.78 -23.51 2.20
N GLY A 272 10.35 -22.69 1.22
CA GLY A 272 8.94 -22.46 0.91
C GLY A 272 8.17 -21.71 2.01
N THR A 273 8.89 -21.08 2.95
CA THR A 273 8.34 -20.23 4.02
C THR A 273 8.94 -18.83 3.98
N LEU A 274 8.35 -17.88 4.74
CA LEU A 274 8.89 -16.53 4.85
C LEU A 274 10.29 -16.47 5.50
N ASP A 275 10.72 -17.51 6.19
CA ASP A 275 12.03 -17.53 6.85
C ASP A 275 13.20 -17.76 5.87
N GLY A 276 12.91 -18.12 4.60
CA GLY A 276 13.95 -18.29 3.58
C GLY A 276 14.80 -19.53 3.78
N PRO A 277 16.10 -19.54 3.39
CA PRO A 277 16.77 -18.40 2.76
C PRO A 277 16.14 -17.97 1.44
N TRP A 278 16.27 -16.70 1.09
CA TRP A 278 15.75 -16.10 -0.14
C TRP A 278 16.83 -16.03 -1.21
N ILE A 279 16.62 -16.77 -2.29
CA ILE A 279 17.55 -16.83 -3.41
C ILE A 279 17.07 -15.90 -4.52
N GLN A 280 17.91 -14.93 -4.86
CA GLN A 280 17.65 -13.96 -5.92
C GLN A 280 17.82 -14.61 -7.30
N GLU A 281 16.87 -14.36 -8.21
CA GLU A 281 17.07 -14.67 -9.63
C GLU A 281 18.20 -13.82 -10.21
N LYS A 282 18.87 -14.34 -11.22
CA LYS A 282 20.03 -13.68 -11.82
C LYS A 282 19.65 -12.41 -12.57
N ASP A 283 18.53 -12.45 -13.28
CA ASP A 283 18.09 -11.39 -14.18
C ASP A 283 16.75 -10.81 -13.71
N PRO A 284 16.46 -9.52 -14.01
CA PRO A 284 15.16 -8.94 -13.77
C PRO A 284 14.09 -9.55 -14.68
N ILE A 285 12.83 -9.51 -14.22
CA ILE A 285 11.69 -10.07 -14.96
C ILE A 285 10.95 -9.03 -15.81
N THR A 286 11.22 -7.74 -15.62
CA THR A 286 10.59 -6.69 -16.41
C THR A 286 11.57 -6.01 -17.36
N ARG A 287 11.01 -5.36 -18.36
CA ARG A 287 11.78 -4.48 -19.25
C ARG A 287 12.24 -3.23 -18.47
N PRO A 288 13.26 -2.52 -18.99
CA PRO A 288 13.67 -1.23 -18.44
C PRO A 288 12.51 -0.26 -18.24
N ASN A 289 12.51 0.44 -17.09
CA ASN A 289 11.50 1.41 -16.72
C ASN A 289 10.08 0.85 -16.48
N PHE A 290 10.00 -0.45 -16.11
CA PHE A 290 8.78 -1.09 -15.61
C PHE A 290 9.06 -1.68 -14.22
N GLY A 291 8.26 -1.33 -13.23
CA GLY A 291 8.46 -1.82 -11.88
C GLY A 291 7.27 -1.63 -10.96
N HIS A 292 7.48 -1.97 -9.70
CA HIS A 292 6.51 -1.98 -8.62
C HIS A 292 5.26 -2.76 -9.02
N GLY A 293 5.49 -4.04 -9.37
CA GLY A 293 4.45 -4.91 -9.90
C GLY A 293 3.78 -5.77 -8.85
N MET A 294 2.51 -6.03 -9.09
CA MET A 294 1.68 -6.94 -8.29
C MET A 294 0.93 -7.89 -9.17
N LEU A 295 0.60 -9.06 -8.63
CA LEU A 295 -0.15 -10.08 -9.36
C LEU A 295 -1.61 -10.07 -8.95
N PHE A 296 -2.49 -10.30 -9.90
CA PHE A 296 -3.90 -10.57 -9.65
C PHE A 296 -4.45 -11.55 -10.66
N LYS A 297 -5.54 -12.23 -10.31
CA LYS A 297 -6.22 -13.16 -11.19
C LYS A 297 -7.49 -12.51 -11.73
N THR A 298 -7.70 -12.53 -13.05
CA THR A 298 -8.94 -12.00 -13.64
C THR A 298 -10.13 -12.90 -13.32
N PHE A 299 -11.35 -12.43 -13.56
CA PHE A 299 -12.56 -13.23 -13.37
C PHE A 299 -12.60 -14.46 -14.27
N GLU A 300 -11.92 -14.40 -15.42
CA GLU A 300 -11.76 -15.51 -16.36
C GLU A 300 -10.63 -16.48 -15.96
N GLY A 301 -9.96 -16.21 -14.82
CA GLY A 301 -8.94 -17.09 -14.29
C GLY A 301 -7.52 -16.85 -14.82
N LYS A 302 -7.29 -15.81 -15.62
CA LYS A 302 -5.97 -15.47 -16.16
C LYS A 302 -5.14 -14.72 -15.10
N TRP A 303 -3.86 -15.07 -14.97
CA TRP A 303 -2.94 -14.31 -14.13
C TRP A 303 -2.39 -13.11 -14.89
N LEU A 304 -2.48 -11.95 -14.28
CA LEU A 304 -1.92 -10.70 -14.77
C LEU A 304 -1.01 -10.08 -13.72
N MET A 305 -0.02 -9.33 -14.19
CA MET A 305 0.82 -8.46 -13.39
C MET A 305 0.52 -7.01 -13.77
N SER A 306 0.15 -6.19 -12.78
CA SER A 306 0.11 -4.74 -12.94
C SER A 306 1.47 -4.16 -12.58
N VAL A 307 1.95 -3.19 -13.37
CA VAL A 307 3.18 -2.43 -13.13
C VAL A 307 2.95 -0.98 -13.55
N HIS A 308 3.79 -0.06 -13.11
CA HIS A 308 3.86 1.22 -13.81
C HIS A 308 5.05 1.25 -14.77
N SER A 309 4.86 1.95 -15.90
CA SER A 309 5.95 2.29 -16.81
C SER A 309 6.38 3.73 -16.64
N HIS A 310 7.67 4.01 -16.74
CA HIS A 310 8.20 5.37 -16.84
C HIS A 310 8.08 5.87 -18.27
N ARG A 311 7.42 7.00 -18.49
CA ARG A 311 7.29 7.65 -19.79
C ARG A 311 7.74 9.09 -19.69
N LYS A 312 8.60 9.54 -20.61
CA LYS A 312 8.95 10.95 -20.72
C LYS A 312 7.77 11.76 -21.27
N ALA A 313 7.48 12.88 -20.64
CA ALA A 313 6.50 13.88 -21.08
C ALA A 313 7.14 15.27 -20.91
N GLY A 314 7.87 15.71 -21.92
CA GLY A 314 8.83 16.81 -21.82
C GLY A 314 9.93 16.46 -20.82
N ASP A 315 10.26 17.38 -19.92
CA ASP A 315 11.30 17.18 -18.88
C ASP A 315 10.83 16.34 -17.71
N LYS A 316 9.54 15.97 -17.66
CA LYS A 316 8.96 15.20 -16.56
C LYS A 316 8.85 13.72 -16.91
N THR A 317 9.10 12.87 -15.94
CA THR A 317 8.75 11.45 -16.03
C THR A 317 7.34 11.26 -15.46
N VAL A 318 6.44 10.70 -16.25
CA VAL A 318 5.12 10.28 -15.82
C VAL A 318 5.08 8.77 -15.71
N ARG A 319 4.31 8.26 -14.75
CA ARG A 319 4.13 6.83 -14.53
C ARG A 319 2.72 6.45 -14.96
N ILE A 320 2.63 5.38 -15.76
CA ILE A 320 1.39 4.92 -16.39
C ILE A 320 1.21 3.44 -16.07
N PRO A 321 0.05 3.01 -15.55
CA PRO A 321 -0.26 1.61 -15.32
C PRO A 321 -0.18 0.80 -16.62
N LYS A 322 0.40 -0.38 -16.53
CA LYS A 322 0.48 -1.38 -17.59
C LYS A 322 0.16 -2.76 -17.03
N LEU A 323 -0.38 -3.61 -17.87
CA LEU A 323 -0.70 -4.99 -17.55
C LEU A 323 0.11 -5.95 -18.41
N PHE A 324 0.53 -7.05 -17.81
CA PHE A 324 1.22 -8.15 -18.50
C PHE A 324 0.55 -9.47 -18.17
N GLU A 325 0.41 -10.33 -19.16
CA GLU A 325 0.08 -11.73 -18.93
C GLU A 325 1.29 -12.42 -18.31
N VAL A 326 1.05 -13.23 -17.27
CA VAL A 326 2.09 -14.00 -16.61
C VAL A 326 1.68 -15.46 -16.50
N ASP A 327 2.66 -16.34 -16.46
CA ASP A 327 2.49 -17.75 -16.16
C ASP A 327 3.12 -18.08 -14.79
N LEU A 328 2.35 -18.74 -13.94
CA LEU A 328 2.75 -19.25 -12.64
C LEU A 328 2.64 -20.78 -12.57
N SER A 329 2.30 -21.47 -13.65
CA SER A 329 2.00 -22.92 -13.64
C SER A 329 3.21 -23.80 -13.32
N GLY A 330 4.42 -23.32 -13.66
CA GLY A 330 5.68 -24.01 -13.39
C GLY A 330 6.32 -23.66 -12.05
N ASP A 331 7.64 -23.71 -11.99
CA ASP A 331 8.46 -23.41 -10.81
C ASP A 331 8.81 -21.92 -10.67
N LYS A 332 8.58 -21.14 -11.72
CA LYS A 332 8.95 -19.73 -11.78
C LYS A 332 7.84 -18.89 -12.36
N LEU A 333 7.81 -17.63 -11.96
CA LEU A 333 7.02 -16.61 -12.62
C LEU A 333 7.63 -16.27 -13.97
N VAL A 334 6.82 -16.35 -15.04
CA VAL A 334 7.22 -16.00 -16.39
C VAL A 334 6.33 -14.86 -16.89
N VAL A 335 6.94 -13.75 -17.32
CA VAL A 335 6.22 -12.65 -17.98
C VAL A 335 6.09 -12.98 -19.46
N ILE A 336 4.86 -13.16 -19.95
CA ILE A 336 4.60 -13.65 -21.32
C ILE A 336 4.59 -12.50 -22.33
N LYS A 337 3.67 -11.56 -22.15
CA LYS A 337 3.45 -10.45 -23.09
C LYS A 337 2.65 -9.31 -22.45
N PRO A 338 2.66 -8.10 -23.01
CA PRO A 338 1.73 -7.05 -22.64
C PRO A 338 0.28 -7.55 -22.79
N TYR A 339 -0.54 -7.27 -21.78
CA TYR A 339 -1.97 -7.49 -21.84
C TYR A 339 -2.68 -6.21 -22.29
N LEU A 340 -3.40 -6.31 -23.38
CA LEU A 340 -4.23 -5.24 -23.92
C LEU A 340 -5.70 -5.61 -23.65
N PRO A 341 -6.35 -4.99 -22.66
CA PRO A 341 -7.71 -5.32 -22.27
C PRO A 341 -8.77 -4.95 -23.32
#